data_39d7396799a6662e446258c7fe44d211
#
_entry.id   39d7396799a6662e446258c7fe44d211
#
_cell.length_a   1.000
_cell.length_b   1.000
_cell.length_c   1.000
_cell.angle_alpha   90.00
_cell.angle_beta   90.00
_cell.angle_gamma   90.00
#
_symmetry.space_group_name_H-M   'P 1'
#
loop_
_entity.id
_entity.type
_entity.pdbx_description
1 polymer ?
#
loop_
_entity_poly.entity_id
_entity_poly.type
_entity_poly.pdbx_seq_one_letter_code
_entity_poly.pdbx_strand_id
1 'polypeptide(L)'
;CSSDLGIYIGQPEHHQKLIDHDGCAIAVGTTSVRTLESLYHIGVTLAENPYATEEELRVKQWQPYEKYDQIPPVVALQKILGYLDRNGLETLHTSTQIIIAPGYNYKIVKAMVTNFHQPQSTLLLLVSAFVKGNWRTIYDYALAHDFRFLSYGDSSLLIP
;
A
#
# COMPACT_ATOMS: atom_id res chain seq x y z
N CYS A 1 -4.55 -13.59 12.37
CA CYS A 1 -4.06 -12.36 13.01
C CYS A 1 -4.24 -11.20 12.06
N SER A 2 -5.32 -10.45 12.19
CA SER A 2 -5.49 -9.17 11.52
C SER A 2 -4.63 -8.16 12.27
N SER A 3 -3.43 -7.91 11.79
CA SER A 3 -2.64 -6.82 12.33
C SER A 3 -3.25 -5.50 11.84
N ASP A 4 -4.00 -4.83 12.70
CA ASP A 4 -4.31 -3.42 12.54
C ASP A 4 -2.98 -2.67 12.44
N LEU A 5 -2.70 -2.13 11.29
CA LEU A 5 -1.58 -1.22 11.08
C LEU A 5 -2.11 0.19 11.31
N GLY A 6 -1.70 0.79 12.43
CA GLY A 6 -1.87 2.22 12.62
C GLY A 6 -1.13 2.94 11.48
N ILE A 7 -1.84 3.73 10.71
CA ILE A 7 -1.25 4.56 9.68
C ILE A 7 -1.03 5.94 10.28
N TYR A 8 0.22 6.28 10.43
CA TYR A 8 0.68 7.64 10.63
C TYR A 8 0.96 8.23 9.25
N ILE A 9 -0.01 8.91 8.70
CA ILE A 9 0.19 9.57 7.42
C ILE A 9 0.87 10.90 7.74
N GLY A 10 2.16 10.92 7.44
CA GLY A 10 3.03 12.04 7.71
C GLY A 10 2.60 13.35 7.07
N GLN A 11 3.38 14.37 7.34
CA GLN A 11 3.16 15.76 6.98
C GLN A 11 2.71 15.97 5.52
N PRO A 12 1.93 17.01 5.23
CA PRO A 12 1.43 17.34 3.88
C PRO A 12 2.51 17.32 2.80
N GLU A 13 3.75 17.63 3.16
CA GLU A 13 4.90 17.60 2.27
C GLU A 13 5.18 16.22 1.66
N HIS A 14 4.93 15.14 2.39
CA HIS A 14 5.10 13.77 1.86
C HIS A 14 4.05 13.43 0.83
N HIS A 15 2.81 13.88 1.03
CA HIS A 15 1.73 13.72 0.05
C HIS A 15 1.99 14.54 -1.20
N GLN A 16 2.51 15.76 -1.02
CA GLN A 16 2.87 16.61 -2.15
C GLN A 16 3.97 15.97 -2.99
N LYS A 17 4.99 15.39 -2.37
CA LYS A 17 6.03 14.64 -3.11
C LYS A 17 5.46 13.48 -3.91
N LEU A 18 4.51 12.74 -3.37
CA LEU A 18 3.84 11.67 -4.13
C LEU A 18 3.09 12.23 -5.33
N ILE A 19 2.39 13.36 -5.17
CA ILE A 19 1.66 14.04 -6.25
C ILE A 19 2.64 14.51 -7.32
N ASP A 20 3.76 15.10 -6.94
CA ASP A 20 4.82 15.59 -7.83
C ASP A 20 5.47 14.46 -8.66
N HIS A 21 5.34 13.22 -8.20
CA HIS A 21 5.76 12.00 -8.89
C HIS A 21 4.59 11.20 -9.48
N ASP A 22 3.53 11.88 -9.90
CA ASP A 22 2.35 11.27 -10.55
C ASP A 22 1.65 10.18 -9.70
N GLY A 23 1.74 10.28 -8.38
CA GLY A 23 1.21 9.29 -7.46
C GLY A 23 1.97 7.95 -7.49
N CYS A 24 3.23 7.95 -7.92
CA CYS A 24 4.06 6.75 -8.03
C CYS A 24 5.13 6.71 -6.95
N ALA A 25 5.35 5.52 -6.37
CA ALA A 25 6.36 5.31 -5.35
C ALA A 25 7.08 3.96 -5.50
N ILE A 26 8.32 3.95 -5.02
CA ILE A 26 9.08 2.73 -4.73
C ILE A 26 8.95 2.47 -3.22
N ALA A 27 8.36 1.35 -2.85
CA ALA A 27 8.15 1.01 -1.45
C ALA A 27 9.28 0.13 -0.90
N VAL A 28 9.77 0.45 0.28
CA VAL A 28 10.73 -0.40 1.01
C VAL A 28 10.00 -1.03 2.19
N GLY A 29 9.86 -2.34 2.13
CA GLY A 29 9.12 -3.14 3.10
C GLY A 29 7.61 -3.23 2.85
N THR A 30 7.04 -4.35 3.24
CA THR A 30 5.60 -4.65 3.02
C THR A 30 4.66 -3.74 3.82
N THR A 31 5.10 -3.23 4.96
CA THR A 31 4.37 -2.22 5.73
C THR A 31 4.19 -0.93 4.93
N SER A 32 5.28 -0.44 4.31
CA SER A 32 5.24 0.74 3.44
C SER A 32 4.32 0.53 2.24
N VAL A 33 4.35 -0.66 1.64
CA VAL A 33 3.45 -1.03 0.54
C VAL A 33 1.98 -0.89 0.98
N ARG A 34 1.62 -1.52 2.11
CA ARG A 34 0.25 -1.48 2.64
C ARG A 34 -0.19 -0.05 2.98
N THR A 35 0.71 0.74 3.56
CA THR A 35 0.43 2.15 3.88
C THR A 35 0.17 2.96 2.61
N LEU A 36 1.06 2.90 1.63
CA LEU A 36 0.93 3.66 0.38
C LEU A 36 -0.35 3.29 -0.38
N GLU A 37 -0.63 1.99 -0.54
CA GLU A 37 -1.86 1.56 -1.21
C GLU A 37 -3.12 1.97 -0.42
N SER A 38 -3.05 1.99 0.92
CA SER A 38 -4.16 2.47 1.75
C SER A 38 -4.45 3.97 1.54
N LEU A 39 -3.44 4.80 1.25
CA LEU A 39 -3.67 6.22 0.91
C LEU A 39 -4.62 6.36 -0.27
N TYR A 40 -4.45 5.53 -1.30
CA TYR A 40 -5.36 5.54 -2.43
C TYR A 40 -6.81 5.29 -2.00
N HIS A 41 -7.05 4.27 -1.20
CA HIS A 41 -8.41 3.91 -0.74
C HIS A 41 -9.01 4.96 0.20
N ILE A 42 -8.19 5.59 1.05
CA ILE A 42 -8.61 6.75 1.86
C ILE A 42 -9.05 7.90 0.95
N GLY A 43 -8.26 8.21 -0.08
CA GLY A 43 -8.60 9.24 -1.06
C GLY A 43 -9.89 8.94 -1.82
N VAL A 44 -10.16 7.69 -2.16
CA VAL A 44 -11.43 7.24 -2.77
C VAL A 44 -12.59 7.49 -1.81
N THR A 45 -12.45 7.10 -0.54
CA THR A 45 -13.48 7.37 0.49
C THR A 45 -13.78 8.87 0.61
N LEU A 46 -12.75 9.71 0.61
CA LEU A 46 -12.90 11.18 0.67
C LEU A 46 -13.47 11.78 -0.62
N ALA A 47 -13.29 11.13 -1.76
CA ALA A 47 -13.93 11.56 -3.01
C ALA A 47 -15.44 11.34 -2.97
N GLU A 48 -15.89 10.27 -2.31
CA GLU A 48 -17.31 9.96 -2.11
C GLU A 48 -17.92 10.78 -0.96
N ASN A 49 -17.21 10.89 0.16
CA ASN A 49 -17.63 11.63 1.34
C ASN A 49 -16.51 12.57 1.83
N PRO A 50 -16.47 13.83 1.38
CA PRO A 50 -15.45 14.80 1.80
C PRO A 50 -15.45 15.14 3.29
N TYR A 51 -16.50 14.78 4.01
CA TYR A 51 -16.70 15.03 5.44
C TYR A 51 -16.60 13.76 6.28
N ALA A 52 -16.01 12.70 5.73
CA ALA A 52 -15.81 11.44 6.44
C ALA A 52 -15.04 11.65 7.75
N THR A 53 -15.42 10.94 8.79
CA THR A 53 -14.73 10.92 10.07
C THR A 53 -13.46 10.07 9.97
N GLU A 54 -12.52 10.23 10.90
CA GLU A 54 -11.29 9.42 10.94
C GLU A 54 -11.59 7.90 11.00
N GLU A 55 -12.67 7.51 11.67
CA GLU A 55 -13.10 6.10 11.72
C GLU A 55 -13.61 5.61 10.36
N GLU A 56 -14.33 6.44 9.62
CA GLU A 56 -14.79 6.12 8.26
C GLU A 56 -13.64 6.05 7.25
N LEU A 57 -12.52 6.71 7.53
CA LEU A 57 -11.30 6.65 6.72
C LEU A 57 -10.46 5.40 6.96
N ARG A 58 -10.82 4.58 7.95
CA ARG A 58 -10.19 3.28 8.18
C ARG A 58 -10.37 2.38 6.97
N VAL A 59 -9.26 1.88 6.43
CA VAL A 59 -9.30 0.96 5.29
C VAL A 59 -9.60 -0.46 5.79
N LYS A 60 -10.75 -0.98 5.41
CA LYS A 60 -11.18 -2.34 5.76
C LYS A 60 -10.42 -3.39 4.94
N GLN A 61 -10.38 -4.61 5.49
CA GLN A 61 -9.58 -5.71 4.95
C GLN A 61 -9.86 -6.01 3.46
N TRP A 62 -11.12 -6.03 3.06
CA TRP A 62 -11.56 -6.39 1.70
C TRP A 62 -12.08 -5.20 0.89
N GLN A 63 -12.03 -4.00 1.45
CA GLN A 63 -12.50 -2.77 0.79
C GLN A 63 -11.96 -2.59 -0.64
N PRO A 64 -10.69 -2.93 -0.96
CA PRO A 64 -10.16 -2.79 -2.31
C PRO A 64 -10.87 -3.64 -3.37
N TYR A 65 -11.60 -4.67 -2.95
CA TYR A 65 -12.28 -5.61 -3.82
C TYR A 65 -13.80 -5.37 -3.92
N GLU A 66 -14.35 -4.50 -3.05
CA GLU A 66 -15.77 -4.18 -3.01
C GLU A 66 -16.17 -3.07 -3.97
N LYS A 67 -15.23 -2.19 -4.30
CA LYS A 67 -15.46 -1.01 -5.16
C LYS A 67 -14.46 -0.96 -6.29
N TYR A 68 -14.96 -0.69 -7.48
CA TYR A 68 -14.17 -0.56 -8.71
C TYR A 68 -13.90 0.91 -9.09
N ASP A 69 -13.87 1.82 -8.11
CA ASP A 69 -13.68 3.22 -8.41
C ASP A 69 -12.29 3.50 -8.98
N GLN A 70 -12.30 4.18 -10.10
CA GLN A 70 -11.17 4.39 -10.98
C GLN A 70 -10.73 5.86 -10.97
N ILE A 71 -10.62 6.46 -9.79
CA ILE A 71 -10.01 7.79 -9.75
C ILE A 71 -8.49 7.67 -9.88
N PRO A 72 -7.82 8.62 -10.56
CA PRO A 72 -6.37 8.63 -10.63
C PRO A 72 -5.72 8.73 -9.25
N PRO A 73 -4.57 8.08 -9.00
CA PRO A 73 -3.87 8.16 -7.71
C PRO A 73 -3.60 9.59 -7.25
N VAL A 74 -3.23 10.48 -8.17
CA VAL A 74 -3.01 11.90 -7.88
C VAL A 74 -4.27 12.56 -7.34
N VAL A 75 -5.44 12.26 -7.91
CA VAL A 75 -6.73 12.80 -7.45
C VAL A 75 -7.04 12.29 -6.03
N ALA A 76 -6.81 11.00 -5.77
CA ALA A 76 -7.00 10.44 -4.44
C ALA A 76 -6.12 11.15 -3.39
N LEU A 77 -4.84 11.35 -3.69
CA LEU A 77 -3.90 12.08 -2.82
C LEU A 77 -4.31 13.55 -2.60
N GLN A 78 -4.79 14.23 -3.65
CA GLN A 78 -5.31 15.60 -3.54
C GLN A 78 -6.53 15.69 -2.62
N LYS A 79 -7.40 14.66 -2.60
CA LYS A 79 -8.52 14.60 -1.65
C LYS A 79 -8.06 14.54 -0.21
N ILE A 80 -6.98 13.80 0.06
CA ILE A 80 -6.38 13.74 1.40
C ILE A 80 -5.83 15.10 1.81
N LEU A 81 -5.06 15.78 0.94
CA LEU A 81 -4.55 17.14 1.22
C LEU A 81 -5.68 18.12 1.50
N GLY A 82 -6.72 18.12 0.66
CA GLY A 82 -7.89 18.99 0.88
C GLY A 82 -8.65 18.67 2.17
N TYR A 83 -8.65 17.43 2.62
CA TYR A 83 -9.20 17.04 3.93
C TYR A 83 -8.36 17.59 5.08
N LEU A 84 -7.03 17.45 5.03
CA LEU A 84 -6.11 17.96 6.03
C LEU A 84 -6.24 19.49 6.15
N ASP A 85 -6.20 20.21 5.04
CA ASP A 85 -6.33 21.67 4.98
C ASP A 85 -7.65 22.14 5.58
N ARG A 86 -8.75 21.52 5.21
CA ARG A 86 -10.10 21.92 5.67
C ARG A 86 -10.26 21.75 7.18
N ASN A 87 -9.65 20.70 7.74
CA ASN A 87 -9.73 20.40 9.17
C ASN A 87 -8.59 21.00 9.99
N GLY A 88 -7.64 21.72 9.36
CA GLY A 88 -6.48 22.29 10.03
C GLY A 88 -5.56 21.23 10.63
N LEU A 89 -5.47 20.05 9.98
CA LEU A 89 -4.67 18.94 10.45
C LEU A 89 -3.31 18.90 9.73
N GLU A 90 -2.26 18.73 10.48
CA GLU A 90 -0.91 18.49 9.93
C GLU A 90 -0.68 17.01 9.60
N THR A 91 -1.44 16.10 10.22
CA THR A 91 -1.31 14.66 10.05
C THR A 91 -2.66 14.00 10.08
N LEU A 92 -2.81 12.92 9.32
CA LEU A 92 -3.97 12.06 9.38
C LEU A 92 -3.66 10.84 10.24
N HIS A 93 -4.51 10.60 11.24
CA HIS A 93 -4.45 9.42 12.09
C HIS A 93 -5.55 8.45 11.67
N THR A 94 -5.18 7.30 11.16
CA THR A 94 -6.13 6.26 10.78
C THR A 94 -5.49 4.88 10.88
N SER A 95 -6.20 3.85 10.51
CA SER A 95 -5.67 2.49 10.49
C SER A 95 -6.04 1.76 9.21
N THR A 96 -5.26 0.75 8.88
CA THR A 96 -5.57 -0.14 7.76
C THR A 96 -5.51 -1.59 8.16
N GLN A 97 -6.45 -2.35 7.65
CA GLN A 97 -6.47 -3.82 7.66
C GLN A 97 -6.31 -4.39 6.26
N ILE A 98 -5.93 -3.55 5.28
CA ILE A 98 -5.88 -3.95 3.88
C ILE A 98 -5.17 -5.29 3.67
N ILE A 99 -5.80 -6.19 2.93
CA ILE A 99 -5.16 -7.38 2.37
C ILE A 99 -4.95 -7.13 0.88
N ILE A 100 -3.70 -7.32 0.46
CA ILE A 100 -3.33 -7.29 -0.95
C ILE A 100 -3.09 -8.74 -1.39
N ALA A 101 -3.89 -9.22 -2.31
CA ALA A 101 -3.89 -10.59 -2.79
C ALA A 101 -3.90 -10.63 -4.33
N PRO A 102 -3.60 -11.78 -4.94
CA PRO A 102 -3.66 -11.91 -6.41
C PRO A 102 -4.99 -11.40 -6.98
N GLY A 103 -4.89 -10.59 -8.04
CA GLY A 103 -6.01 -9.85 -8.62
C GLY A 103 -6.09 -8.39 -8.19
N TYR A 104 -5.34 -7.95 -7.18
CA TYR A 104 -5.20 -6.55 -6.82
C TYR A 104 -4.36 -5.78 -7.86
N ASN A 105 -4.87 -4.65 -8.31
CA ASN A 105 -4.14 -3.73 -9.17
C ASN A 105 -3.51 -2.61 -8.35
N TYR A 106 -2.19 -2.61 -8.24
CA TYR A 106 -1.44 -1.60 -7.52
C TYR A 106 -1.67 -0.19 -8.10
N LYS A 107 -1.92 0.77 -7.23
CA LYS A 107 -2.25 2.15 -7.60
C LYS A 107 -1.02 3.06 -7.49
N ILE A 108 -0.39 3.06 -6.34
CA ILE A 108 0.73 3.96 -5.99
C ILE A 108 2.08 3.25 -6.14
N VAL A 109 2.20 2.00 -5.66
CA VAL A 109 3.48 1.29 -5.65
C VAL A 109 3.80 0.75 -7.03
N LYS A 110 4.94 1.18 -7.59
CA LYS A 110 5.44 0.79 -8.93
C LYS A 110 6.68 -0.10 -8.87
N ALA A 111 7.39 -0.10 -7.75
CA ALA A 111 8.45 -1.05 -7.43
C ALA A 111 8.48 -1.27 -5.93
N MET A 112 8.96 -2.42 -5.49
CA MET A 112 9.13 -2.68 -4.07
C MET A 112 10.44 -3.39 -3.75
N VAL A 113 11.01 -3.02 -2.60
CA VAL A 113 12.11 -3.74 -1.99
C VAL A 113 11.56 -4.51 -0.80
N THR A 114 11.73 -5.82 -0.79
CA THR A 114 11.23 -6.67 0.29
C THR A 114 12.13 -7.88 0.53
N ASN A 115 12.10 -8.41 1.74
CA ASN A 115 12.73 -9.68 2.05
C ASN A 115 11.91 -10.85 1.47
N PHE A 116 12.51 -12.03 1.43
CA PHE A 116 11.82 -13.27 1.08
C PHE A 116 10.95 -13.73 2.26
N HIS A 117 9.68 -13.94 2.02
CA HIS A 117 8.68 -14.30 3.02
C HIS A 117 8.39 -15.81 3.03
N GLN A 118 7.91 -16.30 4.17
CA GLN A 118 7.49 -17.71 4.27
C GLN A 118 6.29 -18.02 3.37
N PRO A 119 6.23 -19.26 2.82
CA PRO A 119 5.01 -19.78 2.22
C PRO A 119 3.80 -19.67 3.17
N GLN A 120 2.60 -19.49 2.61
CA GLN A 120 1.34 -19.35 3.36
C GLN A 120 1.22 -18.09 4.24
N SER A 121 2.09 -17.09 4.05
CA SER A 121 1.93 -15.80 4.71
C SER A 121 1.11 -14.82 3.86
N THR A 122 0.38 -13.91 4.53
CA THR A 122 -0.32 -12.82 3.83
C THR A 122 0.64 -11.88 3.10
N LEU A 123 1.90 -11.85 3.53
CA LEU A 123 2.96 -11.06 2.88
C LEU A 123 3.35 -11.65 1.53
N LEU A 124 3.33 -12.98 1.40
CA LEU A 124 3.56 -13.63 0.11
C LEU A 124 2.39 -13.39 -0.87
N LEU A 125 1.17 -13.27 -0.38
CA LEU A 125 0.03 -12.88 -1.21
C LEU A 125 0.23 -11.51 -1.85
N LEU A 126 0.73 -10.55 -1.06
CA LEU A 126 1.08 -9.20 -1.51
C LEU A 126 2.15 -9.25 -2.62
N VAL A 127 3.24 -9.99 -2.40
CA VAL A 127 4.29 -10.18 -3.42
C VAL A 127 3.72 -10.86 -4.66
N SER A 128 2.94 -11.92 -4.49
CA SER A 128 2.30 -12.64 -5.61
C SER A 128 1.40 -11.74 -6.45
N ALA A 129 0.63 -10.88 -5.81
CA ALA A 129 -0.19 -9.88 -6.51
C ALA A 129 0.68 -8.92 -7.33
N PHE A 130 1.82 -8.49 -6.77
CA PHE A 130 2.70 -7.53 -7.42
C PHE A 130 3.37 -8.10 -8.67
N VAL A 131 3.89 -9.32 -8.58
CA VAL A 131 4.56 -10.00 -9.71
C VAL A 131 3.61 -10.83 -10.57
N LYS A 132 2.30 -10.58 -10.49
CA LYS A 132 1.25 -11.21 -11.31
C LYS A 132 1.32 -12.75 -11.29
N GLY A 133 1.58 -13.32 -10.11
CA GLY A 133 1.65 -14.75 -9.88
C GLY A 133 3.01 -15.40 -10.13
N ASN A 134 4.00 -14.68 -10.66
CA ASN A 134 5.33 -15.22 -10.99
C ASN A 134 6.27 -15.38 -9.77
N TRP A 135 5.74 -15.31 -8.56
CA TRP A 135 6.52 -15.38 -7.33
C TRP A 135 7.30 -16.70 -7.18
N ARG A 136 6.77 -17.81 -7.70
CA ARG A 136 7.43 -19.13 -7.59
C ARG A 136 8.77 -19.15 -8.29
N THR A 137 8.84 -18.67 -9.52
CA THR A 137 10.10 -18.58 -10.28
C THR A 137 11.14 -17.75 -9.53
N ILE A 138 10.74 -16.65 -8.91
CA ILE A 138 11.62 -15.78 -8.13
C ILE A 138 12.12 -16.51 -6.88
N TYR A 139 11.25 -17.24 -6.19
CA TYR A 139 11.59 -17.97 -4.96
C TYR A 139 12.39 -19.23 -5.24
N ASP A 140 12.11 -19.94 -6.32
CA ASP A 140 12.90 -21.11 -6.75
C ASP A 140 14.34 -20.70 -7.11
N TYR A 141 14.49 -19.54 -7.78
CA TYR A 141 15.80 -18.96 -8.03
C TYR A 141 16.54 -18.63 -6.74
N ALA A 142 15.87 -17.98 -5.81
CA ALA A 142 16.47 -17.60 -4.52
C ALA A 142 16.91 -18.82 -3.72
N LEU A 143 16.09 -19.88 -3.68
CA LEU A 143 16.44 -21.14 -3.00
C LEU A 143 17.60 -21.86 -3.66
N ALA A 144 17.69 -21.83 -5.00
CA ALA A 144 18.77 -22.45 -5.74
C ALA A 144 20.12 -21.71 -5.60
N HIS A 145 20.12 -20.46 -5.12
CA HIS A 145 21.30 -19.61 -4.98
C HIS A 145 21.60 -19.21 -3.53
N ASP A 146 21.15 -20.02 -2.57
CA ASP A 146 21.43 -19.84 -1.14
C ASP A 146 21.01 -18.49 -0.55
N PHE A 147 19.96 -17.84 -1.09
CA PHE A 147 19.42 -16.62 -0.52
C PHE A 147 18.80 -16.90 0.85
N ARG A 148 19.04 -16.00 1.78
CA ARG A 148 18.50 -16.09 3.15
C ARG A 148 17.12 -15.46 3.19
N PHE A 149 16.22 -16.10 3.92
CA PHE A 149 14.82 -15.71 4.06
C PHE A 149 14.57 -14.97 5.37
N LEU A 150 13.40 -14.33 5.45
CA LEU A 150 12.88 -13.59 6.61
C LEU A 150 13.63 -12.27 6.89
N SER A 151 13.33 -11.68 8.05
CA SER A 151 13.71 -10.30 8.39
C SER A 151 15.22 -10.02 8.44
N TYR A 152 16.02 -11.04 8.67
CA TYR A 152 17.49 -10.96 8.66
C TYR A 152 18.12 -11.55 7.38
N GLY A 153 17.26 -11.78 6.40
CA GLY A 153 17.67 -12.38 5.14
C GLY A 153 18.03 -11.36 4.08
N ASP A 154 18.18 -11.88 2.86
CA ASP A 154 18.46 -11.08 1.69
C ASP A 154 17.19 -10.37 1.21
N SER A 155 17.35 -9.27 0.47
CA SER A 155 16.27 -8.48 -0.06
C SER A 155 16.21 -8.59 -1.58
N SER A 156 15.00 -8.48 -2.12
CA SER A 156 14.77 -8.44 -3.56
C SER A 156 14.17 -7.08 -3.95
N LEU A 157 14.61 -6.56 -5.08
CA LEU A 157 13.94 -5.45 -5.78
C LEU A 157 13.00 -6.06 -6.81
N LEU A 158 11.71 -5.83 -6.64
CA LEU A 158 10.67 -6.29 -7.55
C LEU A 158 10.17 -5.14 -8.41
N ILE A 159 10.17 -5.36 -9.72
CA ILE A 159 9.64 -4.46 -10.74
C ILE A 159 8.69 -5.30 -11.58
N PRO A 160 7.38 -4.95 -11.70
CA PRO A 160 6.39 -5.78 -12.38
C PRO A 160 6.52 -5.74 -13.90
#